data_c3c4bafdf6f0f98ee3f750a88d0a93ca
#
_entry.id   c3c4bafdf6f0f98ee3f750a88d0a93ca
#
_cell.length_a   1.000
_cell.length_b   1.000
_cell.length_c   1.000
_cell.angle_alpha   90.00
_cell.angle_beta   90.00
_cell.angle_gamma   90.00
#
_symmetry.space_group_name_H-M   'P 1'
#
loop_
_entity.id
_entity.type
_entity.pdbx_description
1 polymer ?
#
loop_
_entity_poly.entity_id
_entity_poly.type
_entity_poly.pdbx_seq_one_letter_code
_entity_poly.pdbx_strand_id
1 'polypeptide(L)'
;MAEESDRRGQILDAAFEEFSEKGFKGATIKSIARTAQLQSPTLIYWYFPDKEALFREVLETRIPVLRTVRDPAGLLDLPPEKVLPIIARGYLSTFDNPAAQRMARLMVGEAMRRPEIAEVFGNTVIKRVLGFLKAYMERQIELGRLRPHDARSSARAFMGMLIPQAGGKLIFPVIREDGPTDEEHLETTASIFLEGLKPRN
;
A
#
# COMPACT_ATOMS: atom_id res chain seq x y z
N MET A 1 0.51 29.34 4.52
CA MET A 1 -0.30 28.10 4.48
C MET A 1 -0.40 27.47 3.09
N ALA A 2 -0.83 28.17 2.01
CA ALA A 2 -0.88 27.56 0.66
C ALA A 2 0.51 27.25 0.09
N GLU A 3 1.47 28.17 0.17
CA GLU A 3 2.86 27.95 -0.28
C GLU A 3 3.61 26.87 0.52
N GLU A 4 3.31 26.72 1.79
CA GLU A 4 3.90 25.71 2.67
C GLU A 4 3.38 24.30 2.35
N SER A 5 2.08 24.18 2.03
CA SER A 5 1.47 22.93 1.53
C SER A 5 2.03 22.54 0.17
N ASP A 6 2.27 23.50 -0.72
CA ASP A 6 2.87 23.28 -2.04
C ASP A 6 4.33 22.79 -1.92
N ARG A 7 5.11 23.41 -1.04
CA ARG A 7 6.50 23.01 -0.80
C ARG A 7 6.64 21.61 -0.22
N ARG A 8 5.76 21.27 0.73
CA ARG A 8 5.71 19.92 1.29
C ARG A 8 5.37 18.87 0.22
N GLY A 9 4.42 19.18 -0.66
CA GLY A 9 4.07 18.35 -1.81
C GLY A 9 5.24 18.13 -2.76
N GLN A 10 5.97 19.19 -3.13
CA GLN A 10 7.19 19.12 -3.97
C GLN A 10 8.26 18.21 -3.38
N ILE A 11 8.50 18.29 -2.06
CA ILE A 11 9.46 17.42 -1.38
C ILE A 11 9.02 15.95 -1.45
N LEU A 12 7.73 15.67 -1.25
CA LEU A 12 7.19 14.31 -1.32
C LEU A 12 7.27 13.72 -2.74
N ASP A 13 7.02 14.53 -3.77
CA ASP A 13 7.15 14.09 -5.16
C ASP A 13 8.60 13.78 -5.53
N ALA A 14 9.51 14.67 -5.20
CA ALA A 14 10.94 14.48 -5.41
C ALA A 14 11.49 13.27 -4.61
N ALA A 15 11.02 13.09 -3.38
CA ALA A 15 11.40 11.94 -2.56
C ALA A 15 10.86 10.63 -3.15
N PHE A 16 9.63 10.61 -3.65
CA PHE A 16 9.07 9.44 -4.32
C PHE A 16 9.89 9.04 -5.55
N GLU A 17 10.28 10.01 -6.38
CA GLU A 17 11.14 9.78 -7.55
C GLU A 17 12.50 9.21 -7.14
N GLU A 18 13.20 9.86 -6.19
CA GLU A 18 14.52 9.43 -5.71
C GLU A 18 14.48 8.04 -5.07
N PHE A 19 13.46 7.75 -4.25
CA PHE A 19 13.27 6.42 -3.66
C PHE A 19 12.93 5.35 -4.70
N SER A 20 12.19 5.72 -5.74
CA SER A 20 11.83 4.81 -6.83
C SER A 20 13.00 4.45 -7.72
N GLU A 21 13.99 5.34 -7.86
CA GLU A 21 15.18 5.11 -8.68
C GLU A 21 16.34 4.46 -7.92
N LYS A 22 16.56 4.89 -6.66
CA LYS A 22 17.78 4.56 -5.89
C LYS A 22 17.52 3.67 -4.68
N GLY A 23 16.26 3.34 -4.40
CA GLY A 23 15.84 2.68 -3.18
C GLY A 23 15.97 3.60 -1.95
N PHE A 24 15.54 3.09 -0.81
CA PHE A 24 15.59 3.86 0.45
C PHE A 24 17.02 4.28 0.81
N LYS A 25 18.00 3.38 0.65
CA LYS A 25 19.38 3.65 1.07
C LYS A 25 20.13 4.56 0.10
N GLY A 26 19.94 4.38 -1.21
CA GLY A 26 20.63 5.15 -2.24
C GLY A 26 20.14 6.60 -2.35
N ALA A 27 18.87 6.86 -2.03
CA ALA A 27 18.33 8.21 -1.96
C ALA A 27 18.90 8.94 -0.73
N THR A 28 19.33 10.19 -0.93
CA THR A 28 19.87 11.03 0.14
C THR A 28 19.05 12.31 0.27
N ILE A 29 19.04 12.93 1.46
CA ILE A 29 18.38 14.24 1.65
C ILE A 29 18.93 15.27 0.66
N LYS A 30 20.22 15.21 0.35
CA LYS A 30 20.86 16.11 -0.63
C LYS A 30 20.35 15.86 -2.06
N SER A 31 20.19 14.59 -2.46
CA SER A 31 19.65 14.27 -3.80
C SER A 31 18.17 14.64 -3.91
N ILE A 32 17.38 14.38 -2.89
CA ILE A 32 15.97 14.76 -2.81
C ILE A 32 15.79 16.28 -2.89
N ALA A 33 16.61 17.05 -2.13
CA ALA A 33 16.58 18.51 -2.19
C ALA A 33 16.88 19.05 -3.58
N ARG A 34 17.85 18.45 -4.28
CA ARG A 34 18.19 18.81 -5.66
C ARG A 34 17.03 18.52 -6.62
N THR A 35 16.43 17.36 -6.54
CA THR A 35 15.27 16.97 -7.36
C THR A 35 14.06 17.87 -7.08
N ALA A 36 13.85 18.23 -5.81
CA ALA A 36 12.82 19.18 -5.38
C ALA A 36 13.17 20.66 -5.67
N GLN A 37 14.32 20.95 -6.31
CA GLN A 37 14.79 22.29 -6.62
C GLN A 37 14.87 23.22 -5.39
N LEU A 38 15.23 22.67 -4.23
CA LEU A 38 15.39 23.43 -3.01
C LEU A 38 16.76 24.12 -2.96
N GLN A 39 16.78 25.34 -2.42
CA GLN A 39 18.03 26.12 -2.22
C GLN A 39 18.96 25.45 -1.20
N SER A 40 18.43 24.72 -0.23
CA SER A 40 19.21 24.02 0.78
C SER A 40 18.56 22.69 1.18
N PRO A 41 19.37 21.61 1.33
CA PRO A 41 18.86 20.34 1.90
C PRO A 41 18.28 20.45 3.31
N THR A 42 18.72 21.46 4.08
CA THR A 42 18.25 21.73 5.44
C THR A 42 16.76 22.05 5.48
N LEU A 43 16.19 22.61 4.39
CA LEU A 43 14.76 22.90 4.29
C LEU A 43 13.88 21.65 4.43
N ILE A 44 14.38 20.48 4.05
CA ILE A 44 13.62 19.22 4.20
C ILE A 44 13.36 18.92 5.67
N TYR A 45 14.32 19.20 6.56
CA TYR A 45 14.19 18.93 7.99
C TYR A 45 13.17 19.80 8.71
N TRP A 46 12.71 20.90 8.10
CA TRP A 46 11.60 21.71 8.63
C TRP A 46 10.26 20.99 8.48
N TYR A 47 10.13 20.07 7.50
CA TYR A 47 8.91 19.32 7.21
C TYR A 47 8.98 17.87 7.71
N PHE A 48 10.16 17.28 7.71
CA PHE A 48 10.39 15.89 8.04
C PHE A 48 11.62 15.75 8.93
N PRO A 49 11.49 15.18 10.15
CA PRO A 49 12.59 15.12 11.11
C PRO A 49 13.79 14.31 10.61
N ASP A 50 13.53 13.30 9.77
CA ASP A 50 14.57 12.45 9.19
C ASP A 50 14.08 11.82 7.86
N LYS A 51 14.98 11.09 7.20
CA LYS A 51 14.70 10.41 5.93
C LYS A 51 13.65 9.30 6.07
N GLU A 52 13.59 8.65 7.22
CA GLU A 52 12.62 7.59 7.50
C GLU A 52 11.21 8.15 7.62
N ALA A 53 11.04 9.26 8.32
CA ALA A 53 9.76 9.97 8.40
C ALA A 53 9.29 10.46 7.02
N LEU A 54 10.21 11.01 6.21
CA LEU A 54 9.93 11.40 4.83
C LEU A 54 9.50 10.18 4.00
N PHE A 55 10.22 9.07 4.10
CA PHE A 55 9.90 7.85 3.37
C PHE A 55 8.52 7.29 3.78
N ARG A 56 8.23 7.25 5.07
CA ARG A 56 6.93 6.81 5.60
C ARG A 56 5.80 7.66 5.03
N GLU A 57 5.96 8.98 5.02
CA GLU A 57 4.96 9.90 4.48
C GLU A 57 4.79 9.72 2.95
N VAL A 58 5.87 9.49 2.21
CA VAL A 58 5.81 9.14 0.77
C VAL A 58 4.98 7.89 0.57
N LEU A 59 5.21 6.82 1.32
CA LEU A 59 4.41 5.61 1.23
C LEU A 59 2.94 5.90 1.52
N GLU A 60 2.63 6.61 2.61
CA GLU A 60 1.27 6.93 3.02
C GLU A 60 0.49 7.78 2.01
N THR A 61 1.18 8.65 1.29
CA THR A 61 0.54 9.59 0.36
C THR A 61 0.54 9.12 -1.09
N ARG A 62 1.50 8.28 -1.49
CA ARG A 62 1.66 7.84 -2.89
C ARG A 62 1.21 6.40 -3.14
N ILE A 63 0.98 5.59 -2.10
CA ILE A 63 0.44 4.23 -2.24
C ILE A 63 -1.09 4.27 -2.11
N PRO A 64 -1.85 3.95 -3.17
CA PRO A 64 -3.31 4.07 -3.18
C PRO A 64 -4.00 3.32 -2.04
N VAL A 65 -3.62 2.07 -1.77
CA VAL A 65 -4.23 1.29 -0.69
C VAL A 65 -4.03 1.93 0.69
N LEU A 66 -2.87 2.56 0.96
CA LEU A 66 -2.63 3.24 2.23
C LEU A 66 -3.47 4.51 2.38
N ARG A 67 -3.72 5.21 1.27
CA ARG A 67 -4.65 6.35 1.27
C ARG A 67 -6.07 5.91 1.61
N THR A 68 -6.50 4.78 1.06
CA THR A 68 -7.83 4.21 1.31
C THR A 68 -8.02 3.83 2.79
N VAL A 69 -7.00 3.23 3.43
CA VAL A 69 -7.08 2.80 4.83
C VAL A 69 -6.63 3.87 5.84
N ARG A 70 -6.36 5.10 5.37
CA ARG A 70 -5.92 6.21 6.23
C ARG A 70 -7.01 6.68 7.19
N ASP A 71 -8.24 6.77 6.69
CA ASP A 71 -9.43 7.08 7.47
C ASP A 71 -10.42 5.90 7.38
N PRO A 72 -10.31 4.94 8.30
CA PRO A 72 -11.11 3.73 8.26
C PRO A 72 -12.57 3.94 8.70
N ALA A 73 -12.90 5.04 9.39
CA ALA A 73 -14.20 5.22 10.03
C ALA A 73 -15.36 5.13 9.03
N GLY A 74 -15.20 5.73 7.85
CA GLY A 74 -16.21 5.67 6.79
C GLY A 74 -16.38 4.31 6.11
N LEU A 75 -15.44 3.36 6.32
CA LEU A 75 -15.46 2.05 5.67
C LEU A 75 -15.94 0.92 6.59
N LEU A 76 -15.73 1.03 7.91
CA LEU A 76 -15.95 -0.07 8.85
C LEU A 76 -17.40 -0.59 8.87
N ASP A 77 -18.38 0.27 8.68
CA ASP A 77 -19.80 -0.12 8.70
C ASP A 77 -20.39 -0.40 7.31
N LEU A 78 -19.62 -0.21 6.24
CA LEU A 78 -20.06 -0.57 4.90
C LEU A 78 -20.02 -2.10 4.68
N PRO A 79 -20.91 -2.64 3.82
CA PRO A 79 -20.93 -4.08 3.57
C PRO A 79 -19.69 -4.59 2.83
N PRO A 80 -19.31 -5.87 3.05
CA PRO A 80 -18.08 -6.46 2.49
C PRO A 80 -18.01 -6.40 0.96
N GLU A 81 -19.14 -6.52 0.28
CA GLU A 81 -19.26 -6.44 -1.18
C GLU A 81 -18.82 -5.07 -1.74
N LYS A 82 -18.83 -4.02 -0.89
CA LYS A 82 -18.35 -2.69 -1.26
C LYS A 82 -16.90 -2.46 -0.87
N VAL A 83 -16.51 -2.85 0.35
CA VAL A 83 -15.19 -2.49 0.90
C VAL A 83 -14.07 -3.37 0.35
N LEU A 84 -14.27 -4.68 0.23
CA LEU A 84 -13.21 -5.57 -0.26
C LEU A 84 -12.76 -5.22 -1.68
N PRO A 85 -13.66 -4.94 -2.66
CA PRO A 85 -13.24 -4.45 -3.97
C PRO A 85 -12.48 -3.11 -3.93
N ILE A 86 -12.84 -2.18 -3.04
CA ILE A 86 -12.13 -0.91 -2.89
C ILE A 86 -10.69 -1.15 -2.43
N ILE A 87 -10.47 -2.02 -1.44
CA ILE A 87 -9.13 -2.36 -0.94
C ILE A 87 -8.32 -3.09 -2.01
N ALA A 88 -8.92 -4.07 -2.68
CA ALA A 88 -8.25 -4.83 -3.74
C ALA A 88 -7.83 -3.94 -4.91
N ARG A 89 -8.73 -3.06 -5.37
CA ARG A 89 -8.43 -2.08 -6.43
C ARG A 89 -7.33 -1.12 -6.01
N GLY A 90 -7.39 -0.59 -4.78
CA GLY A 90 -6.34 0.27 -4.23
C GLY A 90 -4.98 -0.44 -4.14
N TYR A 91 -4.97 -1.73 -3.82
CA TYR A 91 -3.76 -2.53 -3.80
C TYR A 91 -3.19 -2.76 -5.21
N LEU A 92 -4.00 -3.25 -6.15
CA LEU A 92 -3.54 -3.57 -7.50
C LEU A 92 -3.16 -2.31 -8.31
N SER A 93 -3.88 -1.20 -8.14
CA SER A 93 -3.58 0.08 -8.81
C SER A 93 -2.27 0.72 -8.35
N THR A 94 -1.74 0.33 -7.17
CA THR A 94 -0.40 0.73 -6.74
C THR A 94 0.65 0.39 -7.80
N PHE A 95 0.47 -0.71 -8.51
CA PHE A 95 1.40 -1.23 -9.50
C PHE A 95 1.05 -0.85 -10.94
N ASP A 96 0.16 0.12 -11.15
CA ASP A 96 -0.08 0.72 -12.47
C ASP A 96 0.91 1.86 -12.75
N ASN A 97 1.48 2.44 -11.71
CA ASN A 97 2.50 3.48 -11.81
C ASN A 97 3.91 2.85 -11.95
N PRO A 98 4.64 3.12 -13.05
CA PRO A 98 5.99 2.57 -13.25
C PRO A 98 7.00 2.94 -12.15
N ALA A 99 6.89 4.14 -11.55
CA ALA A 99 7.75 4.54 -10.43
C ALA A 99 7.46 3.72 -9.17
N ALA A 100 6.17 3.47 -8.87
CA ALA A 100 5.78 2.61 -7.76
C ALA A 100 6.22 1.15 -7.99
N GLN A 101 6.17 0.65 -9.24
CA GLN A 101 6.72 -0.68 -9.56
C GLN A 101 8.23 -0.74 -9.30
N ARG A 102 9.00 0.27 -9.75
CA ARG A 102 10.46 0.32 -9.49
C ARG A 102 10.74 0.34 -8.00
N MET A 103 10.04 1.21 -7.26
CA MET A 103 10.18 1.29 -5.80
C MET A 103 9.86 -0.05 -5.12
N ALA A 104 8.77 -0.71 -5.50
CA ALA A 104 8.38 -2.00 -4.94
C ALA A 104 9.45 -3.09 -5.20
N ARG A 105 9.99 -3.17 -6.43
CA ARG A 105 11.07 -4.13 -6.76
C ARG A 105 12.33 -3.87 -5.93
N LEU A 106 12.73 -2.61 -5.79
CA LEU A 106 13.89 -2.23 -4.97
C LEU A 106 13.65 -2.57 -3.50
N MET A 107 12.46 -2.25 -2.97
CA MET A 107 12.10 -2.53 -1.58
C MET A 107 12.09 -4.02 -1.28
N VAL A 108 11.53 -4.86 -2.16
CA VAL A 108 11.57 -6.32 -2.01
C VAL A 108 13.02 -6.82 -2.02
N GLY A 109 13.82 -6.36 -2.98
CA GLY A 109 15.23 -6.75 -3.07
C GLY A 109 16.07 -6.31 -1.87
N GLU A 110 15.84 -5.10 -1.35
CA GLU A 110 16.52 -4.60 -0.14
C GLU A 110 16.03 -5.34 1.12
N ALA A 111 14.73 -5.58 1.26
CA ALA A 111 14.15 -6.27 2.41
C ALA A 111 14.68 -7.70 2.57
N MET A 112 14.93 -8.41 1.45
CA MET A 112 15.53 -9.76 1.49
C MET A 112 16.97 -9.77 2.01
N ARG A 113 17.68 -8.65 1.93
CA ARG A 113 19.09 -8.51 2.33
C ARG A 113 19.28 -7.79 3.65
N ARG A 114 18.27 -7.05 4.12
CA ARG A 114 18.36 -6.10 5.22
C ARG A 114 17.09 -6.10 6.05
N PRO A 115 17.13 -6.74 7.23
CA PRO A 115 15.97 -6.82 8.12
C PRO A 115 15.39 -5.45 8.51
N GLU A 116 16.25 -4.44 8.69
CA GLU A 116 15.82 -3.09 9.04
C GLU A 116 14.91 -2.43 7.99
N ILE A 117 15.19 -2.68 6.70
CA ILE A 117 14.33 -2.18 5.60
C ILE A 117 12.99 -2.96 5.57
N ALA A 118 13.07 -4.28 5.76
CA ALA A 118 11.87 -5.12 5.88
C ALA A 118 10.98 -4.66 7.03
N GLU A 119 11.56 -4.25 8.16
CA GLU A 119 10.84 -3.76 9.33
C GLU A 119 10.14 -2.42 9.04
N VAL A 120 10.82 -1.45 8.46
CA VAL A 120 10.22 -0.14 8.09
C VAL A 120 9.04 -0.34 7.14
N PHE A 121 9.23 -1.10 6.06
CA PHE A 121 8.16 -1.39 5.10
C PHE A 121 7.02 -2.21 5.73
N GLY A 122 7.36 -3.24 6.49
CA GLY A 122 6.41 -4.10 7.18
C GLY A 122 5.53 -3.31 8.15
N ASN A 123 6.10 -2.42 8.95
CA ASN A 123 5.37 -1.60 9.91
C ASN A 123 4.51 -0.53 9.21
N THR A 124 5.01 0.08 8.13
CA THR A 124 4.31 1.17 7.45
C THR A 124 3.20 0.66 6.52
N VAL A 125 3.45 -0.37 5.73
CA VAL A 125 2.52 -0.83 4.69
C VAL A 125 1.74 -2.06 5.14
N ILE A 126 2.46 -3.16 5.42
CA ILE A 126 1.82 -4.48 5.64
C ILE A 126 0.96 -4.45 6.90
N LYS A 127 1.51 -3.99 8.01
CA LYS A 127 0.82 -3.93 9.31
C LYS A 127 -0.43 -3.05 9.24
N ARG A 128 -0.38 -1.95 8.49
CA ARG A 128 -1.49 -1.02 8.37
C ARG A 128 -2.64 -1.61 7.55
N VAL A 129 -2.34 -2.19 6.38
CA VAL A 129 -3.36 -2.81 5.51
C VAL A 129 -3.97 -4.04 6.20
N LEU A 130 -3.15 -4.94 6.74
CA LEU A 130 -3.65 -6.13 7.45
C LEU A 130 -4.37 -5.77 8.75
N GLY A 131 -3.92 -4.71 9.45
CA GLY A 131 -4.59 -4.21 10.65
C GLY A 131 -5.99 -3.67 10.36
N PHE A 132 -6.12 -2.88 9.28
CA PHE A 132 -7.43 -2.41 8.81
C PHE A 132 -8.33 -3.59 8.44
N LEU A 133 -7.86 -4.51 7.60
CA LEU A 133 -8.65 -5.65 7.17
C LEU A 133 -9.10 -6.52 8.35
N LYS A 134 -8.20 -6.75 9.32
CA LYS A 134 -8.56 -7.46 10.56
C LYS A 134 -9.70 -6.77 11.29
N ALA A 135 -9.56 -5.48 11.60
CA ALA A 135 -10.58 -4.70 12.30
C ALA A 135 -11.90 -4.67 11.51
N TYR A 136 -11.81 -4.55 10.19
CA TYR A 136 -12.97 -4.61 9.30
C TYR A 136 -13.68 -5.97 9.39
N MET A 137 -12.95 -7.09 9.30
CA MET A 137 -13.54 -8.43 9.41
C MET A 137 -14.21 -8.64 10.78
N GLU A 138 -13.55 -8.21 11.87
CA GLU A 138 -14.12 -8.26 13.22
C GLU A 138 -15.44 -7.49 13.28
N ARG A 139 -15.49 -6.29 12.71
CA ARG A 139 -16.69 -5.48 12.65
C ARG A 139 -17.81 -6.14 11.82
N GLN A 140 -17.49 -6.76 10.69
CA GLN A 140 -18.52 -7.46 9.89
C GLN A 140 -19.06 -8.73 10.55
N ILE A 141 -18.24 -9.41 11.37
CA ILE A 141 -18.68 -10.53 12.21
C ILE A 141 -19.64 -10.01 13.30
N GLU A 142 -19.30 -8.93 14.00
CA GLU A 142 -20.18 -8.28 14.98
C GLU A 142 -21.54 -7.89 14.38
N LEU A 143 -21.53 -7.38 13.16
CA LEU A 143 -22.74 -6.99 12.42
C LEU A 143 -23.52 -8.21 11.86
N GLY A 144 -23.04 -9.42 12.05
CA GLY A 144 -23.67 -10.65 11.54
C GLY A 144 -23.63 -10.80 10.01
N ARG A 145 -22.84 -9.99 9.31
CA ARG A 145 -22.69 -10.07 7.85
C ARG A 145 -21.69 -11.14 7.39
N LEU A 146 -20.74 -11.48 8.26
CA LEU A 146 -19.82 -12.59 8.09
C LEU A 146 -19.99 -13.58 9.24
N ARG A 147 -19.84 -14.87 8.95
CA ARG A 147 -19.84 -15.90 9.99
C ARG A 147 -18.63 -15.74 10.94
N PRO A 148 -18.70 -16.21 12.19
CA PRO A 148 -17.55 -16.22 13.09
C PRO A 148 -16.37 -17.00 12.48
N HIS A 149 -15.19 -16.37 12.47
CA HIS A 149 -13.92 -16.95 12.01
C HIS A 149 -12.73 -16.14 12.55
N ASP A 150 -11.51 -16.63 12.35
CA ASP A 150 -10.30 -15.86 12.68
C ASP A 150 -10.09 -14.73 11.67
N ALA A 151 -10.37 -13.49 12.12
CA ALA A 151 -10.26 -12.27 11.30
C ALA A 151 -8.83 -11.97 10.83
N ARG A 152 -7.81 -12.42 11.59
CA ARG A 152 -6.41 -12.25 11.23
C ARG A 152 -6.02 -13.14 10.07
N SER A 153 -6.46 -14.38 10.09
CA SER A 153 -6.24 -15.35 9.01
C SER A 153 -6.99 -14.96 7.74
N SER A 154 -8.25 -14.54 7.86
CA SER A 154 -9.04 -14.11 6.69
C SER A 154 -8.49 -12.84 6.04
N ALA A 155 -8.00 -11.86 6.82
CA ALA A 155 -7.31 -10.69 6.27
C ALA A 155 -6.08 -11.07 5.44
N ARG A 156 -5.27 -12.05 5.92
CA ARG A 156 -4.12 -12.56 5.18
C ARG A 156 -4.53 -13.36 3.94
N ALA A 157 -5.55 -14.19 4.05
CA ALA A 157 -6.07 -14.98 2.93
C ALA A 157 -6.55 -14.06 1.80
N PHE A 158 -7.33 -13.03 2.13
CA PHE A 158 -7.80 -12.05 1.14
C PHE A 158 -6.63 -11.37 0.42
N MET A 159 -5.66 -10.85 1.17
CA MET A 159 -4.46 -10.25 0.54
C MET A 159 -3.65 -11.28 -0.26
N GLY A 160 -3.55 -12.52 0.24
CA GLY A 160 -2.86 -13.62 -0.45
C GLY A 160 -3.44 -13.93 -1.83
N MET A 161 -4.76 -13.81 -2.00
CA MET A 161 -5.42 -14.00 -3.30
C MET A 161 -5.08 -12.90 -4.32
N LEU A 162 -4.65 -11.72 -3.88
CA LEU A 162 -4.28 -10.59 -4.75
C LEU A 162 -2.79 -10.58 -5.12
N ILE A 163 -1.95 -11.28 -4.34
CA ILE A 163 -0.48 -11.28 -4.52
C ILE A 163 -0.06 -11.81 -5.91
N PRO A 164 -0.62 -12.89 -6.46
CA PRO A 164 -0.22 -13.38 -7.78
C PRO A 164 -0.42 -12.31 -8.87
N GLN A 165 -1.55 -11.60 -8.86
CA GLN A 165 -1.84 -10.55 -9.84
C GLN A 165 -0.85 -9.38 -9.74
N ALA A 166 -0.51 -8.95 -8.51
CA ALA A 166 0.54 -7.97 -8.28
C ALA A 166 1.92 -8.49 -8.69
N GLY A 167 2.20 -9.77 -8.42
CA GLY A 167 3.44 -10.45 -8.82
C GLY A 167 3.64 -10.46 -10.33
N GLY A 168 2.56 -10.61 -11.10
CA GLY A 168 2.58 -10.51 -12.57
C GLY A 168 2.97 -9.11 -13.06
N LYS A 169 2.58 -8.05 -12.35
CA LYS A 169 3.02 -6.67 -12.65
C LYS A 169 4.47 -6.41 -12.26
N LEU A 170 4.94 -7.04 -11.20
CA LEU A 170 6.22 -6.71 -10.59
C LEU A 170 7.38 -7.60 -11.05
N ILE A 171 7.19 -8.92 -11.10
CA ILE A 171 8.29 -9.89 -11.14
C ILE A 171 8.10 -10.92 -12.27
N PHE A 172 6.90 -11.49 -12.41
CA PHE A 172 6.63 -12.62 -13.28
C PHE A 172 5.54 -12.29 -14.33
N PRO A 173 5.86 -11.57 -15.42
CA PRO A 173 4.88 -11.17 -16.43
C PRO A 173 4.05 -12.33 -16.99
N VAL A 174 4.60 -13.55 -17.03
CA VAL A 174 3.93 -14.78 -17.46
C VAL A 174 2.58 -15.02 -16.75
N ILE A 175 2.44 -14.58 -15.51
CA ILE A 175 1.16 -14.71 -14.76
C ILE A 175 0.01 -13.97 -15.45
N ARG A 176 0.33 -12.95 -16.26
CA ARG A 176 -0.63 -12.09 -16.94
C ARG A 176 -0.83 -12.38 -18.42
N GLU A 177 0.03 -13.21 -19.03
CA GLU A 177 -0.04 -13.49 -20.48
C GLU A 177 -1.36 -14.13 -20.88
N ASP A 178 -1.84 -15.11 -20.09
CA ASP A 178 -3.13 -15.79 -20.29
C ASP A 178 -4.09 -15.62 -19.10
N GLY A 179 -3.79 -14.66 -18.22
CA GLY A 179 -4.52 -14.43 -16.98
C GLY A 179 -5.68 -13.43 -17.14
N PRO A 180 -6.55 -13.36 -16.12
CA PRO A 180 -7.62 -12.36 -16.10
C PRO A 180 -7.07 -10.94 -16.01
N THR A 181 -7.85 -9.98 -16.44
CA THR A 181 -7.63 -8.57 -16.13
C THR A 181 -7.68 -8.34 -14.61
N ASP A 182 -7.16 -7.20 -14.16
CA ASP A 182 -7.22 -6.84 -12.74
C ASP A 182 -8.67 -6.82 -12.20
N GLU A 183 -9.61 -6.31 -12.99
CA GLU A 183 -11.02 -6.23 -12.59
C GLU A 183 -11.67 -7.60 -12.51
N GLU A 184 -11.48 -8.47 -13.50
CA GLU A 184 -11.98 -9.86 -13.50
C GLU A 184 -11.39 -10.66 -12.33
N HIS A 185 -10.08 -10.48 -12.04
CA HIS A 185 -9.45 -11.13 -10.91
C HIS A 185 -10.01 -10.64 -9.58
N LEU A 186 -10.25 -9.32 -9.46
CA LEU A 186 -10.82 -8.70 -8.27
C LEU A 186 -12.25 -9.20 -8.02
N GLU A 187 -13.10 -9.19 -9.02
CA GLU A 187 -14.49 -9.66 -8.91
C GLU A 187 -14.54 -11.13 -8.50
N THR A 188 -13.75 -11.98 -9.15
CA THR A 188 -13.65 -13.40 -8.84
C THR A 188 -13.14 -13.63 -7.42
N THR A 189 -12.07 -12.94 -7.04
CA THR A 189 -11.47 -13.03 -5.70
C THR A 189 -12.47 -12.62 -4.61
N ALA A 190 -13.15 -11.49 -4.79
CA ALA A 190 -14.14 -11.01 -3.84
C ALA A 190 -15.32 -12.00 -3.71
N SER A 191 -15.79 -12.53 -4.83
CA SER A 191 -16.88 -13.51 -4.85
C SER A 191 -16.49 -14.79 -4.10
N ILE A 192 -15.38 -15.42 -4.44
CA ILE A 192 -14.89 -16.65 -3.79
C ILE A 192 -14.70 -16.43 -2.29
N PHE A 193 -14.07 -15.31 -1.92
CA PHE A 193 -13.79 -15.00 -0.52
C PHE A 193 -15.07 -14.81 0.29
N LEU A 194 -16.01 -14.04 -0.24
CA LEU A 194 -17.29 -13.75 0.44
C LEU A 194 -18.18 -14.98 0.54
N GLU A 195 -18.27 -15.80 -0.52
CA GLU A 195 -19.03 -17.06 -0.46
C GLU A 195 -18.52 -17.98 0.67
N GLY A 196 -17.19 -18.03 0.89
CA GLY A 196 -16.58 -18.80 1.97
C GLY A 196 -16.91 -18.28 3.38
N LEU A 197 -17.32 -17.03 3.50
CA LEU A 197 -17.52 -16.33 4.79
C LEU A 197 -18.97 -15.92 5.05
N LYS A 198 -19.90 -16.18 4.14
CA LYS A 198 -21.33 -15.92 4.37
C LYS A 198 -21.83 -16.66 5.62
N PRO A 199 -22.78 -16.10 6.39
CA PRO A 199 -23.45 -16.81 7.46
C PRO A 199 -24.06 -18.12 6.89
N ARG A 200 -23.90 -19.21 7.64
CA ARG A 200 -24.56 -20.47 7.32
C ARG A 200 -25.91 -20.47 8.05
N ASN A 201 -26.98 -20.62 7.30
CA ASN A 201 -28.31 -20.83 7.87
C ASN A 201 -28.36 -22.14 8.66
#